data_f6edb528bebba2e8d7e8c59aafdb3fbf
#
_entry.id   f6edb528bebba2e8d7e8c59aafdb3fbf
#
_cell.length_a   1.000
_cell.length_b   1.000
_cell.length_c   1.000
_cell.angle_alpha   90.00
_cell.angle_beta   90.00
_cell.angle_gamma   90.00
#
_symmetry.space_group_name_H-M   'P 1'
#
loop_
_entity.id
_entity.type
_entity.pdbx_description
1 polymer ?
#
loop_
_entity_poly.entity_id
_entity_poly.type
_entity_poly.pdbx_seq_one_letter_code
_entity_poly.pdbx_strand_id
1 'polypeptide(L)'
;MLQSGDQQSIQASWNHTKKKTCRYKEQDPEKVAAYQEEIKDIPDEKRVYIDESGFRTYYDREYGYAPRGEQVFGVVSGLKYGRTNLVAARVGNHLIAPKDYKQNTNSEIFEDWYEKDLMPKLSEGQVVIMDNASFHRKEKLREIAERFKVRVIFLPPYSPELNPIEHTWANIKRWLKKNMRNYSTFCEALNAAIEFYS
;
A
#
# COMPACT_ATOMS: atom_id res chain seq x y z
N MET A 1 -37.97 -7.18 -58.50
CA MET A 1 -36.87 -6.25 -58.13
C MET A 1 -37.17 -5.80 -56.70
N LEU A 2 -36.50 -6.38 -55.78
CA LEU A 2 -36.52 -5.96 -54.37
C LEU A 2 -35.05 -5.81 -53.92
N GLN A 3 -34.70 -4.58 -53.54
CA GLN A 3 -33.36 -4.19 -53.18
C GLN A 3 -32.99 -4.82 -51.85
N SER A 4 -31.79 -5.39 -51.82
CA SER A 4 -31.10 -5.87 -50.64
C SER A 4 -30.76 -4.70 -49.71
N GLY A 5 -31.38 -4.64 -48.56
CA GLY A 5 -31.01 -3.69 -47.48
C GLY A 5 -29.69 -4.12 -46.84
N ASP A 6 -28.75 -3.22 -46.86
CA ASP A 6 -27.49 -3.32 -46.14
C ASP A 6 -27.71 -3.44 -44.64
N GLN A 7 -27.47 -4.62 -44.12
CA GLN A 7 -27.32 -4.80 -42.68
C GLN A 7 -25.88 -4.34 -42.30
N GLN A 8 -25.71 -3.05 -42.05
CA GLN A 8 -24.57 -2.56 -41.31
C GLN A 8 -24.66 -3.09 -39.88
N SER A 9 -23.87 -4.10 -39.59
CA SER A 9 -23.65 -4.59 -38.24
C SER A 9 -23.02 -3.48 -37.41
N ILE A 10 -23.79 -2.81 -36.60
CA ILE A 10 -23.30 -1.91 -35.54
C ILE A 10 -22.59 -2.79 -34.54
N GLN A 11 -21.26 -2.88 -34.67
CA GLN A 11 -20.39 -3.44 -33.68
C GLN A 11 -20.44 -2.49 -32.46
N ALA A 12 -21.31 -2.80 -31.52
CA ALA A 12 -21.38 -2.08 -30.25
C ALA A 12 -20.04 -2.27 -29.52
N SER A 13 -19.20 -1.24 -29.59
CA SER A 13 -17.99 -1.21 -28.78
C SER A 13 -18.42 -1.15 -27.32
N TRP A 14 -18.20 -2.21 -26.57
CA TRP A 14 -18.48 -2.30 -25.14
C TRP A 14 -17.49 -1.42 -24.38
N ASN A 15 -17.73 -0.13 -24.37
CA ASN A 15 -17.00 0.82 -23.54
C ASN A 15 -17.49 0.71 -22.10
N HIS A 16 -16.85 -0.15 -21.32
CA HIS A 16 -17.07 -0.18 -19.88
C HIS A 16 -16.37 0.99 -19.20
N THR A 17 -17.09 1.70 -18.34
CA THR A 17 -16.50 2.71 -17.48
C THR A 17 -15.45 2.05 -16.58
N LYS A 18 -14.19 2.34 -16.83
CA LYS A 18 -13.07 1.87 -16.00
C LYS A 18 -12.64 2.97 -15.06
N LYS A 19 -12.32 2.61 -13.80
CA LYS A 19 -11.70 3.56 -12.88
C LYS A 19 -10.37 4.02 -13.48
N LYS A 20 -10.19 5.35 -13.58
CA LYS A 20 -8.97 5.93 -14.11
C LYS A 20 -7.80 5.61 -13.18
N THR A 21 -6.75 4.98 -13.69
CA THR A 21 -5.48 4.84 -13.00
C THR A 21 -4.70 6.14 -13.19
N CYS A 22 -4.44 6.85 -12.10
CA CYS A 22 -3.64 8.05 -12.12
C CYS A 22 -2.17 7.69 -12.03
N ARG A 23 -1.34 8.29 -12.90
CA ARG A 23 0.11 8.29 -12.80
C ARG A 23 0.56 9.69 -12.46
N TYR A 24 1.62 9.80 -11.70
CA TYR A 24 2.21 11.11 -11.41
C TYR A 24 2.86 11.67 -12.68
N LYS A 25 2.71 12.98 -12.90
CA LYS A 25 3.30 13.67 -14.06
C LYS A 25 4.83 13.64 -14.01
N GLU A 26 5.37 13.60 -12.81
CA GLU A 26 6.80 13.57 -12.50
C GLU A 26 7.43 12.18 -12.61
N GLN A 27 6.64 11.14 -12.90
CA GLN A 27 7.15 9.79 -13.08
C GLN A 27 8.01 9.71 -14.35
N ASP A 28 9.17 9.08 -14.23
CA ASP A 28 10.12 8.85 -15.31
C ASP A 28 9.91 7.44 -15.91
N PRO A 29 9.40 7.32 -17.14
CA PRO A 29 9.14 6.02 -17.77
C PRO A 29 10.40 5.16 -17.99
N GLU A 30 11.56 5.78 -18.21
CA GLU A 30 12.81 5.05 -18.41
C GLU A 30 13.26 4.38 -17.11
N LYS A 31 13.15 5.08 -15.98
CA LYS A 31 13.44 4.52 -14.66
C LYS A 31 12.47 3.43 -14.28
N VAL A 32 11.18 3.56 -14.64
CA VAL A 32 10.19 2.51 -14.44
C VAL A 32 10.55 1.26 -15.25
N ALA A 33 10.90 1.43 -16.53
CA ALA A 33 11.31 0.31 -17.38
C ALA A 33 12.59 -0.37 -16.87
N ALA A 34 13.59 0.40 -16.44
CA ALA A 34 14.81 -0.13 -15.85
C ALA A 34 14.54 -0.94 -14.58
N TYR A 35 13.67 -0.43 -13.68
CA TYR A 35 13.26 -1.14 -12.48
C TYR A 35 12.53 -2.45 -12.82
N GLN A 36 11.60 -2.42 -13.78
CA GLN A 36 10.87 -3.61 -14.19
C GLN A 36 11.79 -4.69 -14.76
N GLU A 37 12.79 -4.28 -15.52
CA GLU A 37 13.81 -5.18 -16.06
C GLU A 37 14.68 -5.75 -14.93
N GLU A 38 15.06 -4.93 -13.93
CA GLU A 38 15.86 -5.36 -12.78
C GLU A 38 15.16 -6.43 -11.93
N ILE A 39 13.82 -6.34 -11.78
CA ILE A 39 13.07 -7.27 -10.92
C ILE A 39 12.46 -8.46 -11.67
N LYS A 40 12.46 -8.47 -13.01
CA LYS A 40 11.69 -9.47 -13.79
C LYS A 40 12.04 -10.92 -13.48
N ASP A 41 13.32 -11.19 -13.24
CA ASP A 41 13.86 -12.53 -12.98
C ASP A 41 13.89 -12.88 -11.49
N ILE A 42 13.42 -11.99 -10.61
CA ILE A 42 13.31 -12.24 -9.18
C ILE A 42 11.94 -12.86 -8.91
N PRO A 43 11.86 -14.09 -8.37
CA PRO A 43 10.58 -14.70 -8.00
C PRO A 43 9.80 -13.86 -6.97
N ASP A 44 8.48 -13.87 -7.03
CA ASP A 44 7.63 -13.04 -6.15
C ASP A 44 7.83 -13.35 -4.65
N GLU A 45 8.11 -14.61 -4.31
CA GLU A 45 8.42 -15.05 -2.94
C GLU A 45 9.78 -14.55 -2.42
N LYS A 46 10.64 -14.06 -3.32
CA LYS A 46 11.90 -13.43 -2.98
C LYS A 46 11.81 -11.91 -2.84
N ARG A 47 10.71 -11.31 -3.32
CA ARG A 47 10.51 -9.85 -3.25
C ARG A 47 9.86 -9.47 -1.93
N VAL A 48 10.52 -8.60 -1.20
CA VAL A 48 10.08 -8.08 0.11
C VAL A 48 9.80 -6.59 -0.03
N TYR A 49 8.53 -6.23 -0.14
CA TYR A 49 8.12 -4.84 -0.31
C TYR A 49 7.91 -4.17 1.04
N ILE A 50 8.54 -3.03 1.27
CA ILE A 50 8.46 -2.27 2.52
C ILE A 50 7.74 -0.94 2.25
N ASP A 51 6.96 -0.50 3.22
CA ASP A 51 6.36 0.83 3.22
C ASP A 51 5.82 1.20 4.61
N GLU A 52 5.53 2.49 4.81
CA GLU A 52 4.87 3.00 6.00
C GLU A 52 3.50 3.58 5.65
N SER A 53 2.57 3.39 6.56
CA SER A 53 1.24 3.97 6.41
C SER A 53 0.72 4.57 7.70
N GLY A 54 0.07 5.74 7.57
CA GLY A 54 -0.61 6.36 8.70
C GLY A 54 -2.08 5.94 8.79
N PHE A 55 -2.49 5.59 9.99
CA PHE A 55 -3.85 5.21 10.31
C PHE A 55 -4.45 6.23 11.27
N ARG A 56 -5.67 6.70 10.97
CA ARG A 56 -6.43 7.56 11.88
C ARG A 56 -7.13 6.69 12.90
N THR A 57 -7.18 7.14 14.15
CA THR A 57 -7.89 6.43 15.22
C THR A 57 -9.41 6.51 15.10
N TYR A 58 -9.92 7.23 14.12
CA TYR A 58 -11.34 7.39 13.84
C TYR A 58 -11.63 7.36 12.35
N TYR A 59 -12.65 6.60 11.96
CA TYR A 59 -13.16 6.50 10.60
C TYR A 59 -14.65 6.79 10.57
N ASP A 60 -15.05 7.90 9.95
CA ASP A 60 -16.44 8.21 9.66
C ASP A 60 -16.97 7.41 8.48
N ARG A 61 -18.27 7.16 8.48
CA ARG A 61 -18.97 6.72 7.28
C ARG A 61 -19.21 7.93 6.38
N GLU A 62 -18.64 7.89 5.19
CA GLU A 62 -18.79 8.94 4.17
C GLU A 62 -20.20 8.92 3.52
N TYR A 63 -20.95 7.83 3.67
CA TYR A 63 -22.25 7.62 3.04
C TYR A 63 -23.28 7.12 4.06
N GLY A 64 -24.51 7.57 3.91
CA GLY A 64 -25.70 7.12 4.63
C GLY A 64 -26.86 6.90 3.69
N TYR A 65 -27.94 6.34 4.18
CA TYR A 65 -29.18 6.15 3.44
C TYR A 65 -30.21 7.19 3.87
N ALA A 66 -30.84 7.86 2.90
CA ALA A 66 -31.98 8.73 3.10
C ALA A 66 -32.96 8.56 1.92
N PRO A 67 -34.23 8.92 2.09
CA PRO A 67 -35.17 9.05 0.98
C PRO A 67 -34.61 9.98 -0.11
N ARG A 68 -35.07 9.75 -1.37
CA ARG A 68 -34.62 10.55 -2.50
C ARG A 68 -34.98 12.04 -2.28
N GLY A 69 -33.96 12.89 -2.34
CA GLY A 69 -34.11 14.35 -2.13
C GLY A 69 -33.82 14.83 -0.72
N GLU A 70 -33.57 13.93 0.21
CA GLU A 70 -33.17 14.27 1.58
C GLU A 70 -31.65 14.20 1.76
N GLN A 71 -31.13 15.09 2.65
CA GLN A 71 -29.71 15.11 3.01
C GLN A 71 -29.44 14.17 4.18
N VAL A 72 -28.32 13.45 4.12
CA VAL A 72 -27.83 12.66 5.24
C VAL A 72 -26.85 13.49 6.06
N PHE A 73 -27.16 13.70 7.33
CA PHE A 73 -26.27 14.37 8.28
C PHE A 73 -25.54 13.34 9.12
N GLY A 74 -24.19 13.43 9.16
CA GLY A 74 -23.35 12.68 10.08
C GLY A 74 -22.83 13.59 11.18
N VAL A 75 -22.77 13.10 12.41
CA VAL A 75 -22.09 13.82 13.52
C VAL A 75 -20.62 13.43 13.47
N VAL A 76 -19.77 14.38 13.14
CA VAL A 76 -18.31 14.22 13.10
C VAL A 76 -17.72 15.01 14.26
N SER A 77 -16.82 14.38 15.04
CA SER A 77 -16.12 15.11 16.10
C SER A 77 -15.12 16.09 15.50
N GLY A 78 -15.15 17.34 15.94
CA GLY A 78 -14.16 18.37 15.62
C GLY A 78 -12.80 18.18 16.30
N LEU A 79 -12.65 17.19 17.16
CA LEU A 79 -11.40 16.88 17.83
C LEU A 79 -10.42 16.23 16.86
N LYS A 80 -9.15 16.63 16.92
CA LYS A 80 -8.08 15.95 16.16
C LYS A 80 -7.80 14.61 16.84
N TYR A 81 -8.26 13.54 16.21
CA TYR A 81 -7.94 12.19 16.65
C TYR A 81 -6.47 11.86 16.41
N GLY A 82 -5.90 11.04 17.28
CA GLY A 82 -4.54 10.57 17.17
C GLY A 82 -4.32 9.82 15.85
N ARG A 83 -3.09 9.86 15.37
CA ARG A 83 -2.59 9.07 14.23
C ARG A 83 -1.61 8.04 14.77
N THR A 84 -1.74 6.81 14.33
CA THR A 84 -0.76 5.75 14.52
C THR A 84 -0.10 5.49 13.17
N ASN A 85 1.22 5.45 13.13
CA ASN A 85 1.97 5.02 11.97
C ASN A 85 2.27 3.52 12.10
N LEU A 86 2.27 2.83 10.99
CA LEU A 86 2.57 1.40 10.89
C LEU A 86 3.62 1.23 9.80
N VAL A 87 4.71 0.58 10.11
CA VAL A 87 5.68 0.08 9.15
C VAL A 87 5.54 -1.44 9.08
N ALA A 88 5.65 -1.98 7.89
CA ALA A 88 5.70 -3.43 7.69
C ALA A 88 6.38 -3.78 6.37
N ALA A 89 6.70 -5.06 6.22
CA ALA A 89 7.08 -5.62 4.93
C ALA A 89 6.01 -6.59 4.44
N ARG A 90 5.96 -6.78 3.12
CA ARG A 90 5.06 -7.72 2.44
C ARG A 90 5.88 -8.67 1.58
N VAL A 91 5.61 -9.98 1.74
CA VAL A 91 6.11 -11.06 0.89
C VAL A 91 4.91 -11.81 0.32
N GLY A 92 4.78 -11.87 -1.01
CA GLY A 92 3.58 -12.40 -1.63
C GLY A 92 2.32 -11.66 -1.16
N ASN A 93 1.43 -12.32 -0.42
CA ASN A 93 0.21 -11.73 0.11
C ASN A 93 0.23 -11.52 1.64
N HIS A 94 1.34 -11.80 2.30
CA HIS A 94 1.46 -11.77 3.76
C HIS A 94 2.25 -10.56 4.23
N LEU A 95 1.77 -9.93 5.32
CA LEU A 95 2.53 -8.93 6.04
C LEU A 95 3.50 -9.62 7.01
N ILE A 96 4.72 -9.10 7.07
CA ILE A 96 5.75 -9.53 8.02
C ILE A 96 6.31 -8.33 8.76
N ALA A 97 6.78 -8.55 9.98
CA ALA A 97 7.38 -7.54 10.85
C ALA A 97 6.54 -6.25 11.02
N PRO A 98 5.19 -6.30 11.18
CA PRO A 98 4.42 -5.09 11.43
C PRO A 98 4.83 -4.47 12.77
N LYS A 99 5.02 -3.13 12.77
CA LYS A 99 5.35 -2.35 13.98
C LYS A 99 4.62 -1.01 13.93
N ASP A 100 3.82 -0.75 14.94
CA ASP A 100 3.13 0.52 15.09
C ASP A 100 3.91 1.48 16.01
N TYR A 101 3.78 2.78 15.74
CA TYR A 101 4.39 3.84 16.55
C TYR A 101 3.64 5.15 16.40
N LYS A 102 3.73 6.01 17.44
CA LYS A 102 3.00 7.28 17.50
C LYS A 102 3.78 8.48 16.95
N GLN A 103 5.11 8.37 16.95
CA GLN A 103 5.99 9.44 16.47
C GLN A 103 5.97 9.53 14.94
N ASN A 104 6.48 10.64 14.40
CA ASN A 104 6.76 10.71 12.98
C ASN A 104 7.92 9.75 12.64
N THR A 105 7.81 9.08 11.50
CA THR A 105 8.88 8.22 10.99
C THR A 105 10.14 9.07 10.77
N ASN A 106 11.25 8.60 11.30
CA ASN A 106 12.57 9.15 11.05
C ASN A 106 13.55 8.02 10.74
N SER A 107 14.76 8.37 10.31
CA SER A 107 15.78 7.39 9.93
C SER A 107 16.11 6.41 11.04
N GLU A 108 16.18 6.86 12.29
CA GLU A 108 16.58 6.01 13.43
C GLU A 108 15.53 4.96 13.76
N ILE A 109 14.24 5.37 13.82
CA ILE A 109 13.12 4.45 14.08
C ILE A 109 13.03 3.40 12.95
N PHE A 110 13.18 3.86 11.70
CA PHE A 110 13.11 2.97 10.54
C PHE A 110 14.28 1.97 10.52
N GLU A 111 15.51 2.43 10.74
CA GLU A 111 16.69 1.57 10.75
C GLU A 111 16.69 0.57 11.90
N ASP A 112 16.22 0.98 13.09
CA ASP A 112 16.07 0.09 14.25
C ASP A 112 15.08 -1.05 13.93
N TRP A 113 13.92 -0.71 13.39
CA TRP A 113 12.93 -1.69 12.92
C TRP A 113 13.49 -2.58 11.80
N TYR A 114 14.15 -1.96 10.81
CA TYR A 114 14.71 -2.66 9.66
C TYR A 114 15.74 -3.71 10.09
N GLU A 115 16.68 -3.34 10.98
CA GLU A 115 17.72 -4.22 11.45
C GLU A 115 17.24 -5.28 12.44
N LYS A 116 16.38 -4.89 13.39
CA LYS A 116 16.02 -5.77 14.53
C LYS A 116 14.74 -6.57 14.32
N ASP A 117 13.76 -5.99 13.63
CA ASP A 117 12.46 -6.62 13.49
C ASP A 117 12.25 -7.30 12.12
N LEU A 118 12.80 -6.71 11.04
CA LEU A 118 12.63 -7.23 9.69
C LEU A 118 13.76 -8.18 9.28
N MET A 119 15.01 -7.73 9.31
CA MET A 119 16.15 -8.52 8.78
C MET A 119 16.23 -9.94 9.32
N PRO A 120 16.00 -10.21 10.63
CA PRO A 120 16.05 -11.57 11.17
C PRO A 120 14.96 -12.52 10.65
N LYS A 121 13.90 -11.96 10.01
CA LYS A 121 12.81 -12.73 9.44
C LYS A 121 13.00 -13.04 7.95
N LEU A 122 14.02 -12.44 7.35
CA LEU A 122 14.34 -12.64 5.94
C LEU A 122 15.31 -13.80 5.74
N SER A 123 15.19 -14.43 4.57
CA SER A 123 16.08 -15.48 4.14
C SER A 123 17.14 -14.94 3.18
N GLU A 124 18.30 -15.58 3.16
CA GLU A 124 19.36 -15.27 2.20
C GLU A 124 18.85 -15.28 0.75
N GLY A 125 19.25 -14.28 -0.02
CA GLY A 125 18.87 -14.12 -1.42
C GLY A 125 17.48 -13.49 -1.64
N GLN A 126 16.76 -13.08 -0.58
CA GLN A 126 15.62 -12.19 -0.74
C GLN A 126 16.06 -10.77 -1.12
N VAL A 127 15.15 -10.03 -1.71
CA VAL A 127 15.39 -8.67 -2.20
C VAL A 127 14.38 -7.73 -1.59
N VAL A 128 14.87 -6.80 -0.79
CA VAL A 128 14.06 -5.74 -0.20
C VAL A 128 13.83 -4.64 -1.22
N ILE A 129 12.58 -4.23 -1.36
CA ILE A 129 12.15 -3.19 -2.29
C ILE A 129 11.40 -2.13 -1.49
N MET A 130 11.85 -0.88 -1.56
CA MET A 130 11.27 0.24 -0.82
C MET A 130 11.29 1.52 -1.65
N ASP A 131 10.56 2.52 -1.21
CA ASP A 131 10.55 3.83 -1.85
C ASP A 131 11.83 4.64 -1.60
N ASN A 132 11.90 5.81 -2.20
CA ASN A 132 13.00 6.76 -2.07
C ASN A 132 12.71 7.87 -1.03
N ALA A 133 12.05 7.56 0.10
CA ALA A 133 11.78 8.56 1.12
C ALA A 133 13.07 9.26 1.59
N SER A 134 12.99 10.55 1.86
CA SER A 134 14.16 11.39 2.18
C SER A 134 14.86 10.99 3.50
N PHE A 135 14.15 10.32 4.40
CA PHE A 135 14.71 9.82 5.65
C PHE A 135 15.39 8.45 5.51
N HIS A 136 15.30 7.78 4.34
CA HIS A 136 16.01 6.53 4.07
C HIS A 136 17.48 6.79 3.80
N ARG A 137 18.34 6.50 4.77
CA ARG A 137 19.81 6.57 4.61
C ARG A 137 20.27 5.34 3.81
N LYS A 138 20.25 5.46 2.49
CA LYS A 138 20.40 4.33 1.54
C LYS A 138 21.66 3.48 1.77
N GLU A 139 22.78 4.13 1.99
CA GLU A 139 24.06 3.45 2.26
C GLU A 139 23.98 2.61 3.54
N LYS A 140 23.40 3.19 4.60
CA LYS A 140 23.21 2.49 5.87
C LYS A 140 22.27 1.30 5.74
N LEU A 141 21.17 1.44 5.01
CA LEU A 141 20.24 0.34 4.77
C LEU A 141 20.87 -0.79 3.95
N ARG A 142 21.74 -0.46 2.98
CA ARG A 142 22.50 -1.45 2.23
C ARG A 142 23.52 -2.18 3.10
N GLU A 143 24.27 -1.46 3.94
CA GLU A 143 25.20 -2.06 4.90
C GLU A 143 24.53 -3.04 5.86
N ILE A 144 23.31 -2.67 6.35
CA ILE A 144 22.53 -3.55 7.21
C ILE A 144 22.12 -4.80 6.42
N ALA A 145 21.52 -4.64 5.25
CA ALA A 145 21.03 -5.75 4.43
C ALA A 145 22.15 -6.72 4.01
N GLU A 146 23.34 -6.19 3.67
CA GLU A 146 24.50 -7.00 3.28
C GLU A 146 24.91 -7.98 4.37
N ARG A 147 24.86 -7.58 5.64
CA ARG A 147 25.16 -8.48 6.78
C ARG A 147 24.21 -9.68 6.85
N PHE A 148 23.00 -9.54 6.30
CA PHE A 148 21.99 -10.60 6.23
C PHE A 148 21.94 -11.26 4.84
N LYS A 149 22.85 -10.89 3.94
CA LYS A 149 22.89 -11.37 2.54
C LYS A 149 21.60 -11.10 1.75
N VAL A 150 21.00 -9.96 2.02
CA VAL A 150 19.80 -9.45 1.40
C VAL A 150 20.17 -8.27 0.50
N ARG A 151 19.63 -8.24 -0.72
CA ARG A 151 19.81 -7.13 -1.66
C ARG A 151 18.74 -6.06 -1.44
N VAL A 152 19.08 -4.80 -1.71
CA VAL A 152 18.15 -3.66 -1.62
C VAL A 152 17.98 -3.01 -2.98
N ILE A 153 16.75 -2.84 -3.41
CA ILE A 153 16.35 -2.10 -4.61
C ILE A 153 15.44 -0.94 -4.18
N PHE A 154 15.64 0.24 -4.76
CA PHE A 154 14.78 1.38 -4.53
C PHE A 154 13.82 1.59 -5.71
N LEU A 155 12.55 1.82 -5.39
CA LEU A 155 11.53 2.12 -6.40
C LEU A 155 11.88 3.42 -7.16
N PRO A 156 11.48 3.52 -8.43
CA PRO A 156 11.54 4.79 -9.14
C PRO A 156 10.74 5.86 -8.39
N PRO A 157 11.20 7.12 -8.39
CA PRO A 157 10.44 8.22 -7.80
C PRO A 157 9.03 8.29 -8.40
N TYR A 158 8.06 8.71 -7.58
CA TYR A 158 6.66 8.88 -7.98
C TYR A 158 5.97 7.64 -8.56
N SER A 159 6.33 6.44 -8.08
CA SER A 159 5.83 5.17 -8.60
C SER A 159 5.21 4.26 -7.51
N PRO A 160 4.24 4.75 -6.72
CA PRO A 160 3.62 3.94 -5.66
C PRO A 160 2.87 2.72 -6.20
N GLU A 161 2.41 2.77 -7.45
CA GLU A 161 1.76 1.63 -8.10
C GLU A 161 2.67 0.41 -8.29
N LEU A 162 3.99 0.60 -8.20
CA LEU A 162 5.00 -0.46 -8.23
C LEU A 162 5.26 -1.07 -6.85
N ASN A 163 4.60 -0.56 -5.80
CA ASN A 163 4.68 -1.10 -4.45
C ASN A 163 3.39 -1.84 -4.06
N PRO A 164 3.33 -3.16 -4.15
CA PRO A 164 2.12 -3.93 -3.86
C PRO A 164 1.60 -3.79 -2.42
N ILE A 165 2.42 -3.40 -1.45
CA ILE A 165 2.01 -3.21 -0.06
C ILE A 165 0.99 -2.07 0.08
N GLU A 166 0.96 -1.11 -0.85
CA GLU A 166 -0.05 -0.04 -0.90
C GLU A 166 -1.48 -0.58 -1.00
N HIS A 167 -1.66 -1.69 -1.74
CA HIS A 167 -2.94 -2.38 -1.79
C HIS A 167 -3.32 -3.00 -0.44
N THR A 168 -2.34 -3.50 0.31
CA THR A 168 -2.55 -4.04 1.66
C THR A 168 -2.99 -2.92 2.61
N TRP A 169 -2.35 -1.76 2.56
CA TRP A 169 -2.77 -0.58 3.34
C TRP A 169 -4.21 -0.16 3.02
N ALA A 170 -4.56 -0.11 1.75
CA ALA A 170 -5.92 0.21 1.33
C ALA A 170 -6.95 -0.80 1.86
N ASN A 171 -6.59 -2.08 1.87
CA ASN A 171 -7.44 -3.15 2.40
C ASN A 171 -7.59 -3.06 3.92
N ILE A 172 -6.51 -2.86 4.67
CA ILE A 172 -6.54 -2.65 6.13
C ILE A 172 -7.40 -1.42 6.47
N LYS A 173 -7.21 -0.29 5.78
CA LYS A 173 -8.03 0.92 5.98
C LYS A 173 -9.52 0.65 5.72
N ARG A 174 -9.85 -0.12 4.68
CA ARG A 174 -11.23 -0.52 4.37
C ARG A 174 -11.79 -1.46 5.42
N TRP A 175 -11.01 -2.42 5.88
CA TRP A 175 -11.38 -3.35 6.95
C TRP A 175 -11.67 -2.60 8.26
N LEU A 176 -10.81 -1.68 8.65
CA LEU A 176 -11.00 -0.82 9.84
C LEU A 176 -12.28 0.01 9.74
N LYS A 177 -12.53 0.68 8.61
CA LYS A 177 -13.80 1.42 8.39
C LYS A 177 -15.04 0.55 8.64
N LYS A 178 -14.98 -0.72 8.29
CA LYS A 178 -16.10 -1.65 8.43
C LYS A 178 -16.23 -2.24 9.83
N ASN A 179 -15.12 -2.58 10.47
CA ASN A 179 -15.11 -3.46 11.65
C ASN A 179 -14.76 -2.74 12.97
N MET A 180 -14.20 -1.52 12.94
CA MET A 180 -13.70 -0.84 14.12
C MET A 180 -14.71 -0.73 15.28
N ARG A 181 -16.01 -0.66 14.97
CA ARG A 181 -17.09 -0.61 15.98
C ARG A 181 -17.24 -1.88 16.83
N ASN A 182 -16.66 -2.99 16.37
CA ASN A 182 -16.70 -4.27 17.07
C ASN A 182 -15.59 -4.41 18.12
N TYR A 183 -14.73 -3.40 18.26
CA TYR A 183 -13.56 -3.40 19.14
C TYR A 183 -13.66 -2.25 20.14
N SER A 184 -13.14 -2.47 21.33
CA SER A 184 -13.15 -1.45 22.41
C SER A 184 -12.16 -0.33 22.14
N THR A 185 -11.05 -0.63 21.47
CA THR A 185 -10.00 0.34 21.17
C THR A 185 -9.55 0.25 19.71
N PHE A 186 -8.99 1.36 19.21
CA PHE A 186 -8.38 1.38 17.88
C PHE A 186 -7.21 0.39 17.76
N CYS A 187 -6.39 0.25 18.81
CA CYS A 187 -5.26 -0.68 18.81
C CYS A 187 -5.72 -2.12 18.65
N GLU A 188 -6.77 -2.56 19.35
CA GLU A 188 -7.36 -3.89 19.17
C GLU A 188 -7.85 -4.11 17.74
N ALA A 189 -8.57 -3.14 17.17
CA ALA A 189 -9.04 -3.22 15.80
C ALA A 189 -7.89 -3.27 14.78
N LEU A 190 -6.83 -2.47 14.99
CA LEU A 190 -5.66 -2.46 14.11
C LEU A 190 -4.91 -3.79 14.17
N ASN A 191 -4.70 -4.34 15.37
CA ASN A 191 -4.04 -5.64 15.55
C ASN A 191 -4.84 -6.75 14.85
N ALA A 192 -6.15 -6.81 15.04
CA ALA A 192 -7.01 -7.77 14.35
C ALA A 192 -6.98 -7.63 12.83
N ALA A 193 -6.89 -6.39 12.32
CA ALA A 193 -6.74 -6.16 10.90
C ALA A 193 -5.36 -6.62 10.38
N ILE A 194 -4.30 -6.39 11.14
CA ILE A 194 -2.95 -6.85 10.80
C ILE A 194 -2.91 -8.38 10.76
N GLU A 195 -3.42 -9.06 11.79
CA GLU A 195 -3.49 -10.53 11.86
C GLU A 195 -4.26 -11.12 10.67
N PHE A 196 -5.33 -10.46 10.23
CA PHE A 196 -6.12 -10.90 9.07
C PHE A 196 -5.34 -10.86 7.76
N TYR A 197 -4.31 -10.00 7.64
CA TYR A 197 -3.49 -9.82 6.43
C TYR A 197 -2.03 -10.33 6.60
N SER A 198 -1.67 -10.95 7.73
CA SER A 198 -0.35 -11.57 8.02
C SER A 198 -0.32 -13.11 7.74
#